data_5bd552ce48b15854867a2807c2652bd1
#
_entry.id   5bd552ce48b15854867a2807c2652bd1
#
_cell.length_a   1.000
_cell.length_b   1.000
_cell.length_c   1.000
_cell.angle_alpha   90.00
_cell.angle_beta   90.00
_cell.angle_gamma   90.00
#
_symmetry.space_group_name_H-M   'P 1'
#
loop_
_entity.id
_entity.type
_entity.pdbx_description
1 polymer ?
#
loop_
_entity_poly.entity_id
_entity_poly.type
_entity_poly.pdbx_seq_one_letter_code
_entity_poly.pdbx_strand_id
1 'polypeptide(L)'
;METEEHLHVIGMGSEADWEAGRGRFYYIEDKNGEKCIPVFTSPERADRFARANFDNPEAHIQLLESIGVVHAPALTSGRFIVMPLRAEGLARAAAMVEADYLVRDPRPGDQQDIMRVPK
;
A
#
# COMPACT_ATOMS: atom_id res chain seq x y z
N MET A 1 -12.28 21.44 16.02
CA MET A 1 -10.88 21.11 15.74
C MET A 1 -10.81 19.80 14.97
N GLU A 2 -10.20 19.85 13.82
CA GLU A 2 -10.05 18.65 13.02
C GLU A 2 -8.85 17.86 13.49
N THR A 3 -9.06 16.58 13.66
CA THR A 3 -7.96 15.67 13.94
C THR A 3 -7.46 15.15 12.60
N GLU A 4 -6.20 15.34 12.32
CA GLU A 4 -5.61 14.81 11.11
C GLU A 4 -5.70 13.29 11.12
N GLU A 5 -6.28 12.76 10.06
CA GLU A 5 -6.40 11.33 9.90
C GLU A 5 -5.06 10.73 9.50
N HIS A 6 -4.66 9.67 10.19
CA HIS A 6 -3.52 8.87 9.78
C HIS A 6 -4.00 7.74 8.91
N LEU A 7 -3.34 7.54 7.77
CA LEU A 7 -3.52 6.36 6.97
C LEU A 7 -2.24 5.54 7.04
N HIS A 8 -2.37 4.25 7.01
CA HIS A 8 -1.24 3.33 7.18
C HIS A 8 -0.81 2.80 5.83
N VAL A 9 0.50 2.74 5.60
CA VAL A 9 1.07 2.19 4.38
C VAL A 9 2.01 1.05 4.73
N ILE A 10 2.31 0.23 3.74
CA ILE A 10 3.25 -0.87 3.90
C ILE A 10 4.60 -0.43 3.34
N GLY A 11 5.64 -0.57 4.16
CA GLY A 11 7.00 -0.36 3.73
C GLY A 11 7.69 -1.70 3.55
N MET A 12 8.36 -1.88 2.42
CA MET A 12 9.14 -3.08 2.16
C MET A 12 10.53 -2.94 2.77
N GLY A 13 11.00 -4.02 3.36
CA GLY A 13 12.28 -4.05 4.05
C GLY A 13 12.08 -4.14 5.56
N SER A 14 13.12 -4.54 6.28
CA SER A 14 13.11 -4.58 7.73
C SER A 14 13.28 -3.18 8.31
N GLU A 15 13.07 -3.05 9.60
CA GLU A 15 13.32 -1.79 10.30
C GLU A 15 14.75 -1.32 10.09
N ALA A 16 15.71 -2.25 10.12
CA ALA A 16 17.13 -1.94 9.86
C ALA A 16 17.34 -1.41 8.43
N ASP A 17 16.61 -1.95 7.45
CA ASP A 17 16.71 -1.46 6.08
C ASP A 17 16.22 -0.02 5.97
N TRP A 18 15.13 0.31 6.67
CA TRP A 18 14.60 1.67 6.68
C TRP A 18 15.55 2.65 7.36
N GLU A 19 16.16 2.26 8.46
CA GLU A 19 17.16 3.08 9.14
C GLU A 19 18.38 3.35 8.26
N ALA A 20 18.74 2.37 7.43
CA ALA A 20 19.87 2.49 6.51
C ALA A 20 19.53 3.16 5.18
N GLY A 21 18.28 3.61 5.00
CA GLY A 21 17.85 4.27 3.77
C GLY A 21 17.57 3.32 2.61
N ARG A 22 17.41 2.02 2.88
CA ARG A 22 17.14 1.01 1.85
C ARG A 22 15.67 0.60 1.78
N GLY A 23 14.82 1.16 2.64
CA GLY A 23 13.39 0.86 2.62
C GLY A 23 12.70 1.46 1.41
N ARG A 24 11.64 0.80 0.96
CA ARG A 24 10.83 1.27 -0.17
C ARG A 24 9.36 1.13 0.16
N PHE A 25 8.55 2.09 -0.29
CA PHE A 25 7.12 2.00 -0.12
C PHE A 25 6.55 0.94 -1.06
N TYR A 26 5.62 0.16 -0.55
CA TYR A 26 4.91 -0.85 -1.33
C TYR A 26 3.93 -0.15 -2.28
N TYR A 27 3.97 -0.50 -3.54
CA TYR A 27 3.01 -0.02 -4.53
C TYR A 27 2.67 -1.14 -5.51
N ILE A 28 1.55 -0.99 -6.17
CA ILE A 28 1.05 -1.95 -7.14
C ILE A 28 0.79 -1.22 -8.46
N GLU A 29 0.78 -1.98 -9.55
CA GLU A 29 0.57 -1.42 -10.87
C GLU A 29 -0.64 -2.07 -11.51
N ASP A 30 -1.54 -1.26 -12.05
CA ASP A 30 -2.77 -1.76 -12.64
C ASP A 30 -2.64 -1.99 -14.15
N LYS A 31 -3.72 -2.49 -14.75
CA LYS A 31 -3.75 -2.82 -16.19
C LYS A 31 -3.59 -1.61 -17.11
N ASN A 32 -3.75 -0.41 -16.58
CA ASN A 32 -3.57 0.83 -17.35
C ASN A 32 -2.16 1.39 -17.21
N GLY A 33 -1.28 0.68 -16.51
CA GLY A 33 0.09 1.12 -16.27
C GLY A 33 0.19 2.16 -15.18
N GLU A 34 -0.89 2.42 -14.44
CA GLU A 34 -0.87 3.37 -13.33
C GLU A 34 -0.36 2.70 -12.06
N LYS A 35 0.41 3.47 -11.29
CA LYS A 35 0.93 3.00 -10.01
C LYS A 35 0.04 3.47 -8.88
N CYS A 36 -0.19 2.60 -7.91
CA CYS A 36 -1.11 2.84 -6.81
C CYS A 36 -0.48 2.40 -5.50
N ILE A 37 -0.66 3.21 -4.47
CA ILE A 37 -0.27 2.82 -3.11
C ILE A 37 -1.53 2.42 -2.35
N PRO A 38 -1.63 1.18 -1.88
CA PRO A 38 -2.72 0.81 -0.97
C PRO A 38 -2.49 1.47 0.39
N VAL A 39 -3.53 2.10 0.90
CA VAL A 39 -3.50 2.75 2.21
C VAL A 39 -4.63 2.18 3.06
N PHE A 40 -4.44 2.20 4.37
CA PHE A 40 -5.34 1.50 5.28
C PHE A 40 -5.73 2.40 6.44
N THR A 41 -6.98 2.27 6.88
CA THR A 41 -7.52 3.08 7.98
C THR A 41 -7.07 2.58 9.36
N SER A 42 -6.46 1.39 9.42
CA SER A 42 -5.90 0.88 10.66
C SER A 42 -4.63 0.07 10.37
N PRO A 43 -3.72 -0.03 11.35
CA PRO A 43 -2.52 -0.86 11.17
C PRO A 43 -2.85 -2.34 11.03
N GLU A 44 -3.93 -2.79 11.67
CA GLU A 44 -4.38 -4.18 11.59
C GLU A 44 -4.81 -4.56 10.17
N ARG A 45 -5.47 -3.64 9.47
CA ARG A 45 -5.87 -3.87 8.07
C ARG A 45 -4.65 -3.95 7.16
N ALA A 46 -3.68 -3.06 7.38
CA ALA A 46 -2.44 -3.06 6.61
C ALA A 46 -1.65 -4.36 6.85
N ASP A 47 -1.53 -4.77 8.10
CA ASP A 47 -0.83 -6.00 8.46
C ASP A 47 -1.49 -7.23 7.83
N ARG A 48 -2.82 -7.28 7.88
CA ARG A 48 -3.57 -8.39 7.29
C ARG A 48 -3.36 -8.47 5.78
N PHE A 49 -3.38 -7.34 5.10
CA PHE A 49 -3.12 -7.29 3.68
C PHE A 49 -1.72 -7.81 3.36
N ALA A 50 -0.71 -7.32 4.09
CA ALA A 50 0.66 -7.74 3.88
C ALA A 50 0.87 -9.23 4.15
N ARG A 51 0.29 -9.74 5.24
CA ARG A 51 0.43 -11.15 5.62
C ARG A 51 -0.26 -12.10 4.65
N ALA A 52 -1.34 -11.66 4.00
CA ALA A 52 -2.02 -12.49 3.02
C ALA A 52 -1.10 -12.87 1.86
N ASN A 53 -0.08 -12.07 1.60
CA ASN A 53 0.89 -12.33 0.54
C ASN A 53 1.63 -13.67 0.74
N PHE A 54 1.86 -14.06 1.99
CA PHE A 54 2.52 -15.33 2.30
C PHE A 54 1.65 -16.33 3.06
N ASP A 55 0.64 -15.86 3.79
CA ASP A 55 -0.27 -16.74 4.56
C ASP A 55 -1.42 -17.26 3.71
N ASN A 56 -1.91 -16.48 2.75
CA ASN A 56 -3.03 -16.87 1.91
C ASN A 56 -2.90 -16.27 0.51
N PRO A 57 -1.88 -16.73 -0.25
CA PRO A 57 -1.55 -16.10 -1.53
C PRO A 57 -2.68 -16.16 -2.56
N GLU A 58 -3.51 -17.21 -2.55
CA GLU A 58 -4.62 -17.29 -3.50
C GLU A 58 -5.65 -16.20 -3.29
N ALA A 59 -6.05 -15.99 -2.03
CA ALA A 59 -7.00 -14.93 -1.70
C ALA A 59 -6.40 -13.55 -1.98
N HIS A 60 -5.12 -13.39 -1.74
CA HIS A 60 -4.41 -12.13 -2.00
C HIS A 60 -4.41 -11.83 -3.50
N ILE A 61 -4.10 -12.81 -4.34
CA ILE A 61 -4.12 -12.67 -5.79
C ILE A 61 -5.52 -12.30 -6.27
N GLN A 62 -6.55 -12.97 -5.75
CA GLN A 62 -7.94 -12.65 -6.13
C GLN A 62 -8.30 -11.21 -5.78
N LEU A 63 -7.86 -10.72 -4.61
CA LEU A 63 -8.08 -9.35 -4.22
C LEU A 63 -7.40 -8.39 -5.19
N LEU A 64 -6.14 -8.64 -5.53
CA LEU A 64 -5.40 -7.80 -6.45
C LEU A 64 -6.06 -7.77 -7.84
N GLU A 65 -6.51 -8.91 -8.32
CA GLU A 65 -7.24 -9.00 -9.59
C GLU A 65 -8.52 -8.19 -9.55
N SER A 66 -9.24 -8.21 -8.42
CA SER A 66 -10.49 -7.46 -8.25
C SER A 66 -10.27 -5.96 -8.39
N ILE A 67 -9.12 -5.45 -8.00
CA ILE A 67 -8.80 -4.03 -8.13
C ILE A 67 -8.01 -3.71 -9.40
N GLY A 68 -7.87 -4.70 -10.30
CA GLY A 68 -7.25 -4.49 -11.61
C GLY A 68 -5.73 -4.48 -11.59
N VAL A 69 -5.12 -5.08 -10.57
CA VAL A 69 -3.66 -5.11 -10.45
C VAL A 69 -3.07 -6.18 -11.36
N VAL A 70 -2.05 -5.83 -12.12
CA VAL A 70 -1.32 -6.76 -12.97
C VAL A 70 0.09 -7.01 -12.49
N HIS A 71 0.62 -6.16 -11.62
CA HIS A 71 1.94 -6.34 -11.04
C HIS A 71 1.97 -5.85 -9.60
N ALA A 72 2.51 -6.67 -8.72
CA ALA A 72 2.70 -6.32 -7.32
C ALA A 72 3.98 -6.97 -6.83
N PRO A 73 4.82 -6.22 -6.07
CA PRO A 73 6.00 -6.82 -5.46
C PRO A 73 5.60 -7.89 -4.46
N ALA A 74 6.42 -8.92 -4.34
CA ALA A 74 6.22 -9.95 -3.32
C ALA A 74 6.65 -9.41 -1.96
N LEU A 75 5.84 -9.68 -0.94
CA LEU A 75 6.19 -9.40 0.45
C LEU A 75 6.59 -10.70 1.13
N THR A 76 7.56 -10.61 2.03
CA THR A 76 7.99 -11.77 2.81
C THR A 76 7.86 -11.49 4.29
N SER A 77 7.62 -12.55 5.05
CA SER A 77 7.48 -12.45 6.51
C SER A 77 8.74 -11.83 7.13
N GLY A 78 8.52 -10.87 8.03
CA GLY A 78 9.62 -10.17 8.71
C GLY A 78 10.35 -9.15 7.85
N ARG A 79 9.87 -8.92 6.64
CA ARG A 79 10.49 -7.99 5.70
C ARG A 79 9.56 -6.89 5.26
N PHE A 80 8.63 -6.52 6.10
CA PHE A 80 7.77 -5.37 5.87
C PHE A 80 7.46 -4.68 7.20
N ILE A 81 7.12 -3.41 7.12
CA ILE A 81 6.65 -2.63 8.28
C ILE A 81 5.38 -1.90 7.89
N VAL A 82 4.57 -1.59 8.90
CA VAL A 82 3.36 -0.79 8.72
C VAL A 82 3.63 0.58 9.33
N MET A 83 3.42 1.63 8.56
CA MET A 83 3.73 3.00 8.99
C MET A 83 2.50 3.90 8.93
N PRO A 84 2.20 4.64 10.01
CA PRO A 84 1.18 5.68 9.93
C PRO A 84 1.74 6.92 9.22
N LEU A 85 0.99 7.45 8.27
CA LEU A 85 1.37 8.66 7.56
C LEU A 85 0.21 9.66 7.57
N ARG A 86 0.54 10.92 7.71
CA ARG A 86 -0.39 12.02 7.53
C ARG A 86 -0.37 12.45 6.07
N ALA A 87 -1.21 13.41 5.71
CA ALA A 87 -1.34 13.88 4.33
C ALA A 87 0.00 14.24 3.69
N GLU A 88 0.87 14.94 4.41
CA GLU A 88 2.20 15.31 3.90
C GLU A 88 3.07 14.09 3.64
N GLY A 89 3.05 13.12 4.55
CA GLY A 89 3.81 11.88 4.41
C GLY A 89 3.30 11.05 3.25
N LEU A 90 1.98 10.99 3.06
CA LEU A 90 1.38 10.29 1.93
C LEU A 90 1.78 10.93 0.60
N ALA A 91 1.78 12.26 0.54
CA ALA A 91 2.20 12.98 -0.66
C ALA A 91 3.66 12.69 -1.00
N ARG A 92 4.54 12.63 0.01
CA ARG A 92 5.95 12.28 -0.20
C ARG A 92 6.12 10.84 -0.67
N ALA A 93 5.39 9.91 -0.06
CA ALA A 93 5.43 8.50 -0.45
C ALA A 93 4.98 8.35 -1.90
N ALA A 94 3.89 9.01 -2.26
CA ALA A 94 3.38 8.99 -3.64
C ALA A 94 4.40 9.55 -4.62
N ALA A 95 5.07 10.64 -4.27
CA ALA A 95 6.10 11.24 -5.12
C ALA A 95 7.30 10.32 -5.29
N MET A 96 7.71 9.64 -4.23
CA MET A 96 8.88 8.75 -4.25
C MET A 96 8.69 7.55 -5.19
N VAL A 97 7.47 7.02 -5.30
CA VAL A 97 7.19 5.88 -6.18
C VAL A 97 6.51 6.31 -7.48
N GLU A 98 6.28 7.61 -7.64
CA GLU A 98 5.56 8.16 -8.79
C GLU A 98 4.16 7.59 -8.92
N ALA A 99 3.46 7.49 -7.78
CA ALA A 99 2.11 6.95 -7.75
C ALA A 99 1.11 7.88 -8.43
N ASP A 100 0.16 7.28 -9.12
CA ASP A 100 -0.92 8.01 -9.78
C ASP A 100 -2.13 8.16 -8.90
N TYR A 101 -2.34 7.21 -7.98
CA TYR A 101 -3.46 7.25 -7.04
C TYR A 101 -3.18 6.39 -5.81
N LEU A 102 -4.05 6.56 -4.81
CA LEU A 102 -4.06 5.74 -3.60
C LEU A 102 -5.38 4.97 -3.58
N VAL A 103 -5.38 3.77 -3.03
CA VAL A 103 -6.62 3.02 -2.80
C VAL A 103 -6.73 2.75 -1.30
N ARG A 104 -7.85 3.21 -0.71
CA ARG A 104 -8.10 3.06 0.73
C ARG A 104 -8.80 1.74 1.00
N ASP A 105 -8.25 0.96 1.93
CA ASP A 105 -8.81 -0.32 2.35
C ASP A 105 -9.26 -1.18 1.16
N PRO A 106 -8.32 -1.57 0.27
CA PRO A 106 -8.67 -2.35 -0.92
C PRO A 106 -9.44 -3.62 -0.53
N ARG A 107 -10.48 -3.92 -1.29
CA ARG A 107 -11.39 -5.01 -1.00
C ARG A 107 -11.81 -5.70 -2.29
N PRO A 108 -12.31 -6.94 -2.22
CA PRO A 108 -12.85 -7.59 -3.41
C PRO A 108 -14.05 -6.83 -3.97
N GLY A 109 -14.17 -6.77 -5.28
CA GLY A 109 -15.29 -6.14 -5.97
C GLY A 109 -14.91 -4.88 -6.71
N ASP A 110 -15.91 -4.25 -7.32
CA ASP A 110 -15.71 -3.10 -8.20
C ASP A 110 -15.65 -1.77 -7.47
N GLN A 111 -16.07 -1.74 -6.21
CA GLN A 111 -16.17 -0.49 -5.45
C GLN A 111 -14.93 -0.25 -4.62
N GLN A 112 -13.99 0.49 -5.20
CA GLN A 112 -12.76 0.86 -4.54
C GLN A 112 -12.78 2.34 -4.18
N ASP A 113 -12.20 2.68 -3.06
CA ASP A 113 -12.08 4.06 -2.60
C ASP A 113 -10.75 4.63 -3.11
N ILE A 114 -10.82 5.30 -4.24
CA ILE A 114 -9.64 5.80 -4.95
C ILE A 114 -9.45 7.29 -4.73
N MET A 115 -8.22 7.68 -4.41
CA MET A 115 -7.82 9.08 -4.26
C MET A 115 -6.71 9.38 -5.25
N ARG A 116 -6.99 10.23 -6.23
CA ARG A 116 -5.99 10.61 -7.23
C ARG A 116 -4.93 11.52 -6.62
N VAL A 117 -3.68 11.28 -7.00
CA VAL A 117 -2.56 12.12 -6.59
C VAL A 117 -2.47 13.33 -7.52
N PRO A 118 -2.50 14.56 -6.98
CA PRO A 118 -2.32 15.74 -7.83
C PRO A 118 -0.92 15.76 -8.44
N LYS A 119 -0.85 16.13 -9.70
CA LYS A 119 0.42 16.23 -10.41
C LYS A 119 0.65 17.61 -10.99
#